data_5a5207f748b6374477a5725f105cf2d9
#
_entry.id   5a5207f748b6374477a5725f105cf2d9
#
_cell.length_a   1.000
_cell.length_b   1.000
_cell.length_c   1.000
_cell.angle_alpha   90.00
_cell.angle_beta   90.00
_cell.angle_gamma   90.00
#
_symmetry.space_group_name_H-M   'P 1'
#
loop_
_entity.id
_entity.type
_entity.pdbx_description
1 polymer ?
#
loop_
_entity_poly.entity_id
_entity_poly.type
_entity_poly.pdbx_seq_one_letter_code
_entity_poly.pdbx_strand_id
1 'polypeptide(L)'
;MKPLQRFETSAGRAIFSFPVRSFPTLTNNIYVIDDGEQYILIDAGSGMERPNADLLAGFTAIGEHLGRPFSPADIGAILITHGHIDHFGGLPFLRQYTAAPAGVHILDRRVLTNHEERMVFAYRRLETFLE
;
A
#
# COMPACT_ATOMS: atom_id res chain seq x y z
N MET A 1 12.18 10.94 7.41
CA MET A 1 11.71 10.14 6.24
C MET A 1 11.92 10.95 4.98
N LYS A 2 12.21 10.28 3.88
CA LYS A 2 12.36 10.95 2.59
C LYS A 2 11.01 11.50 2.13
N PRO A 3 10.97 12.71 1.56
CA PRO A 3 9.75 13.24 0.98
C PRO A 3 9.36 12.46 -0.27
N LEU A 4 8.28 12.90 -0.92
CA LEU A 4 7.84 12.37 -2.20
C LEU A 4 9.00 12.40 -3.22
N GLN A 5 9.22 11.29 -3.89
CA GLN A 5 10.16 11.17 -5.01
C GLN A 5 9.36 10.91 -6.29
N ARG A 6 9.85 11.46 -7.40
CA ARG A 6 9.26 11.23 -8.71
C ARG A 6 10.32 10.65 -9.64
N PHE A 7 9.96 9.58 -10.31
CA PHE A 7 10.76 8.97 -11.36
C PHE A 7 9.99 9.04 -12.67
N GLU A 8 10.67 9.00 -13.77
CA GLU A 8 10.06 9.02 -15.09
C GLU A 8 10.41 7.75 -15.85
N THR A 9 9.39 7.14 -16.48
CA THR A 9 9.60 5.97 -17.32
C THR A 9 10.11 6.41 -18.69
N SER A 10 10.64 5.45 -19.48
CA SER A 10 11.08 5.70 -20.85
C SER A 10 9.95 6.21 -21.75
N ALA A 11 8.71 5.96 -21.40
CA ALA A 11 7.52 6.45 -22.12
C ALA A 11 7.05 7.83 -21.63
N GLY A 12 7.80 8.48 -20.72
CA GLY A 12 7.44 9.79 -20.17
C GLY A 12 6.37 9.76 -19.10
N ARG A 13 6.09 8.61 -18.49
CA ARG A 13 5.10 8.47 -17.42
C ARG A 13 5.74 8.63 -16.04
N ALA A 14 4.97 9.11 -15.08
CA ALA A 14 5.45 9.33 -13.73
C ALA A 14 5.30 8.09 -12.84
N ILE A 15 6.31 7.85 -12.00
CA ILE A 15 6.24 6.94 -10.87
C ILE A 15 6.54 7.76 -9.63
N PHE A 16 5.56 7.85 -8.73
CA PHE A 16 5.73 8.52 -7.44
C PHE A 16 6.06 7.49 -6.37
N SER A 17 6.94 7.86 -5.44
CA SER A 17 7.27 7.03 -4.29
C SER A 17 7.29 7.87 -3.03
N PHE A 18 6.72 7.34 -1.95
CA PHE A 18 6.73 7.98 -0.65
C PHE A 18 6.78 6.95 0.47
N PRO A 19 7.35 7.31 1.64
CA PRO A 19 7.46 6.39 2.75
C PRO A 19 6.15 6.28 3.53
N VAL A 20 5.88 5.08 4.02
CA VAL A 20 4.78 4.79 4.95
C VAL A 20 5.35 4.00 6.11
N ARG A 21 5.18 4.50 7.32
CA ARG A 21 5.70 3.84 8.52
C ARG A 21 4.71 2.79 9.02
N SER A 22 4.82 1.60 8.45
CA SER A 22 3.88 0.50 8.70
C SER A 22 3.95 -0.03 10.12
N PHE A 23 5.14 -0.04 10.73
CA PHE A 23 5.37 -0.37 12.14
C PHE A 23 6.43 0.57 12.70
N PRO A 24 6.57 0.69 14.03
CA PRO A 24 7.51 1.66 14.61
C PRO A 24 8.94 1.57 14.09
N THR A 25 9.40 0.38 13.73
CA THR A 25 10.76 0.15 13.21
C THR A 25 10.80 -0.22 11.74
N LEU A 26 9.67 -0.17 11.03
CA LEU A 26 9.57 -0.60 9.64
C LEU A 26 8.88 0.46 8.79
N THR A 27 9.62 0.99 7.83
CA THR A 27 9.10 1.93 6.83
C THR A 27 9.10 1.24 5.47
N ASN A 28 7.93 1.25 4.81
CA ASN A 28 7.77 0.76 3.45
C ASN A 28 7.77 1.93 2.48
N ASN A 29 8.28 1.70 1.28
CA ASN A 29 8.11 2.63 0.18
C ASN A 29 6.86 2.23 -0.61
N ILE A 30 5.95 3.16 -0.73
CA ILE A 30 4.72 2.98 -1.51
C ILE A 30 4.94 3.65 -2.86
N TYR A 31 4.38 3.06 -3.91
CA TYR A 31 4.50 3.58 -5.27
C TYR A 31 3.14 3.86 -5.85
N VAL A 32 3.03 4.96 -6.59
CA VAL A 32 1.87 5.29 -7.41
C VAL A 32 2.36 5.48 -8.84
N ILE A 33 1.84 4.70 -9.75
CA ILE A 33 2.27 4.67 -11.15
C ILE A 33 1.18 5.27 -12.02
N ASP A 34 1.57 6.25 -12.83
CA ASP A 34 0.73 6.75 -13.92
C ASP A 34 1.01 5.89 -15.16
N ASP A 35 0.06 5.04 -15.56
CA ASP A 35 0.20 4.20 -16.75
C ASP A 35 -0.38 4.85 -18.02
N GLY A 36 -0.84 6.10 -17.92
CA GLY A 36 -1.44 6.84 -19.01
C GLY A 36 -2.95 6.74 -19.08
N GLU A 37 -3.55 5.72 -18.49
CA GLU A 37 -5.00 5.52 -18.44
C GLU A 37 -5.52 5.64 -17.01
N GLN A 38 -4.73 5.20 -16.04
CA GLN A 38 -5.11 5.21 -14.63
C GLN A 38 -3.88 5.35 -13.75
N TYR A 39 -4.13 5.58 -12.46
CA TYR A 39 -3.10 5.51 -11.43
C TYR A 39 -3.19 4.17 -10.72
N ILE A 40 -2.04 3.51 -10.56
CA ILE A 40 -1.91 2.21 -9.91
C ILE A 40 -1.15 2.39 -8.62
N LEU A 41 -1.75 1.96 -7.51
CA LEU A 41 -1.09 1.95 -6.20
C LEU A 41 -0.40 0.61 -6.00
N ILE A 42 0.86 0.64 -5.57
CA ILE A 42 1.63 -0.56 -5.22
C ILE A 42 1.78 -0.60 -3.71
N ASP A 43 1.18 -1.59 -3.08
CA ASP A 43 1.11 -1.81 -1.64
C ASP A 43 0.27 -0.76 -0.89
N ALA A 44 -0.10 -1.06 0.35
CA ALA A 44 -1.09 -0.31 1.08
C ALA A 44 -0.73 -0.03 2.56
N GLY A 45 0.45 -0.43 3.01
CA GLY A 45 0.83 -0.30 4.41
C GLY A 45 0.14 -1.32 5.31
N SER A 46 0.30 -1.18 6.62
CA SER A 46 -0.18 -2.16 7.60
C SER A 46 -1.64 -1.97 8.03
N GLY A 47 -2.26 -0.84 7.71
CA GLY A 47 -3.63 -0.55 8.13
C GLY A 47 -3.76 0.09 9.51
N MET A 48 -2.65 0.31 10.20
CA MET A 48 -2.64 1.02 11.48
C MET A 48 -2.84 2.53 11.26
N GLU A 49 -3.04 3.27 12.32
CA GLU A 49 -3.33 4.71 12.24
C GLU A 49 -2.21 5.49 11.56
N ARG A 50 -0.96 5.27 11.95
CA ARG A 50 0.19 6.00 11.40
C ARG A 50 0.39 5.75 9.90
N PRO A 51 0.45 4.50 9.42
CA PRO A 51 0.61 4.27 7.99
C PRO A 51 -0.58 4.74 7.17
N ASN A 52 -1.81 4.68 7.70
CA ASN A 52 -2.97 5.23 7.00
C ASN A 52 -2.83 6.75 6.83
N ALA A 53 -2.37 7.46 7.85
CA ALA A 53 -2.10 8.90 7.77
C ALA A 53 -0.96 9.19 6.78
N ASP A 54 0.08 8.38 6.77
CA ASP A 54 1.21 8.52 5.83
C ASP A 54 0.75 8.30 4.38
N LEU A 55 -0.16 7.35 4.14
CA LEU A 55 -0.76 7.17 2.80
C LEU A 55 -1.46 8.43 2.33
N LEU A 56 -2.31 9.01 3.18
CA LEU A 56 -3.04 10.22 2.81
C LEU A 56 -2.09 11.41 2.59
N ALA A 57 -1.05 11.53 3.41
CA ALA A 57 -0.03 12.55 3.23
C ALA A 57 0.71 12.39 1.91
N GLY A 58 1.02 11.15 1.52
CA GLY A 58 1.63 10.84 0.23
C GLY A 58 0.75 11.24 -0.95
N PHE A 59 -0.54 10.93 -0.88
CA PHE A 59 -1.50 11.36 -1.92
C PHE A 59 -1.61 12.88 -1.99
N THR A 60 -1.64 13.56 -0.86
CA THR A 60 -1.65 15.02 -0.83
C THR A 60 -0.40 15.59 -1.51
N ALA A 61 0.77 15.04 -1.24
CA ALA A 61 2.01 15.48 -1.86
C ALA A 61 2.00 15.24 -3.39
N ILE A 62 1.45 14.13 -3.86
CA ILE A 62 1.26 13.90 -5.31
C ILE A 62 0.37 14.98 -5.89
N GLY A 63 -0.73 15.33 -5.24
CA GLY A 63 -1.64 16.37 -5.68
C GLY A 63 -0.95 17.74 -5.78
N GLU A 64 -0.14 18.08 -4.81
CA GLU A 64 0.66 19.32 -4.85
C GLU A 64 1.59 19.35 -6.07
N HIS A 65 2.25 18.21 -6.35
CA HIS A 65 3.10 18.09 -7.53
C HIS A 65 2.30 18.23 -8.84
N LEU A 66 1.11 17.63 -8.90
CA LEU A 66 0.25 17.68 -10.09
C LEU A 66 -0.51 19.00 -10.25
N GLY A 67 -0.56 19.84 -9.20
CA GLY A 67 -1.32 21.07 -9.20
C GLY A 67 -2.83 20.88 -9.10
N ARG A 68 -3.27 19.75 -8.55
CA ARG A 68 -4.69 19.42 -8.34
C ARG A 68 -4.85 18.50 -7.14
N PRO A 69 -6.06 18.45 -6.52
CA PRO A 69 -6.31 17.47 -5.46
C PRO A 69 -6.08 16.03 -5.96
N PHE A 70 -5.46 15.23 -5.13
CA PHE A 70 -5.24 13.79 -5.39
C PHE A 70 -5.54 13.02 -4.11
N SER A 71 -6.33 11.96 -4.23
CA SER A 71 -6.76 11.15 -3.09
C SER A 71 -6.84 9.68 -3.49
N PRO A 72 -7.06 8.76 -2.55
CA PRO A 72 -7.27 7.36 -2.90
C PRO A 72 -8.38 7.12 -3.93
N ALA A 73 -9.36 8.05 -4.03
CA ALA A 73 -10.41 7.96 -5.03
C ALA A 73 -9.90 8.04 -6.48
N ASP A 74 -8.68 8.57 -6.67
CA ASP A 74 -8.06 8.65 -8.00
C ASP A 74 -7.34 7.36 -8.41
N ILE A 75 -7.21 6.39 -7.50
CA ILE A 75 -6.54 5.12 -7.78
C ILE A 75 -7.50 4.20 -8.53
N GLY A 76 -7.05 3.69 -9.68
CA GLY A 76 -7.83 2.79 -10.54
C GLY A 76 -7.56 1.31 -10.33
N ALA A 77 -6.40 0.96 -9.75
CA ALA A 77 -6.05 -0.41 -9.43
C ALA A 77 -5.04 -0.42 -8.29
N ILE A 78 -5.05 -1.47 -7.48
CA ILE A 78 -4.12 -1.68 -6.37
C ILE A 78 -3.43 -3.01 -6.59
N LEU A 79 -2.09 -3.02 -6.57
CA LEU A 79 -1.31 -4.26 -6.68
C LEU A 79 -0.56 -4.47 -5.36
N ILE A 80 -0.75 -5.65 -4.78
CA ILE A 80 -0.06 -6.05 -3.55
C ILE A 80 1.12 -6.93 -3.96
N THR A 81 2.32 -6.54 -3.54
CA THR A 81 3.55 -7.25 -3.94
C THR A 81 3.63 -8.64 -3.35
N HIS A 82 3.21 -8.79 -2.09
CA HIS A 82 3.19 -10.10 -1.42
C HIS A 82 2.30 -10.06 -0.17
N GLY A 83 1.99 -11.22 0.37
CA GLY A 83 1.01 -11.41 1.44
C GLY A 83 1.53 -11.17 2.85
N HIS A 84 2.28 -10.10 3.11
CA HIS A 84 2.63 -9.65 4.45
C HIS A 84 1.76 -8.47 4.85
N ILE A 85 1.38 -8.39 6.13
CA ILE A 85 0.42 -7.40 6.63
C ILE A 85 0.83 -5.96 6.37
N ASP A 86 2.12 -5.65 6.40
CA ASP A 86 2.65 -4.31 6.14
C ASP A 86 2.49 -3.87 4.69
N HIS A 87 2.08 -4.77 3.79
CA HIS A 87 1.84 -4.49 2.38
C HIS A 87 0.36 -4.47 2.01
N PHE A 88 -0.50 -5.28 2.65
CA PHE A 88 -1.92 -5.35 2.31
C PHE A 88 -2.85 -4.86 3.42
N GLY A 89 -2.37 -4.66 4.64
CA GLY A 89 -3.21 -4.34 5.80
C GLY A 89 -4.01 -3.05 5.66
N GLY A 90 -3.58 -2.12 4.82
CA GLY A 90 -4.27 -0.87 4.56
C GLY A 90 -5.43 -0.97 3.56
N LEU A 91 -5.69 -2.13 2.95
CA LEU A 91 -6.78 -2.29 2.00
C LEU A 91 -8.15 -1.90 2.57
N PRO A 92 -8.55 -2.34 3.78
CA PRO A 92 -9.82 -1.92 4.35
C PRO A 92 -9.96 -0.41 4.50
N PHE A 93 -8.88 0.27 4.88
CA PHE A 93 -8.85 1.72 4.97
C PHE A 93 -9.08 2.37 3.60
N LEU A 94 -8.39 1.88 2.57
CA LEU A 94 -8.52 2.39 1.21
C LEU A 94 -9.91 2.15 0.64
N ARG A 95 -10.58 1.07 1.03
CA ARG A 95 -11.94 0.76 0.59
C ARG A 95 -12.98 1.81 0.99
N GLN A 96 -12.67 2.65 1.96
CA GLN A 96 -13.53 3.79 2.31
C GLN A 96 -13.52 4.88 1.24
N TYR A 97 -12.50 4.90 0.38
CA TYR A 97 -12.27 5.95 -0.61
C TYR A 97 -12.38 5.48 -2.05
N THR A 98 -12.08 4.21 -2.31
CA THR A 98 -12.02 3.68 -3.68
C THR A 98 -12.55 2.26 -3.76
N ALA A 99 -13.22 1.95 -4.88
CA ALA A 99 -13.63 0.60 -5.24
C ALA A 99 -12.63 -0.06 -6.21
N ALA A 100 -11.44 0.50 -6.38
CA ALA A 100 -10.43 -0.02 -7.29
C ALA A 100 -10.14 -1.51 -7.02
N PRO A 101 -10.03 -2.34 -8.09
CA PRO A 101 -9.70 -3.75 -7.90
C PRO A 101 -8.30 -3.89 -7.29
N ALA A 102 -8.14 -4.86 -6.39
CA ALA A 102 -6.85 -5.19 -5.79
C ALA A 102 -6.39 -6.55 -6.33
N GLY A 103 -5.16 -6.58 -6.82
CA GLY A 103 -4.53 -7.79 -7.34
C GLY A 103 -3.37 -8.24 -6.45
N VAL A 104 -3.18 -9.56 -6.36
CA VAL A 104 -2.08 -10.19 -5.66
C VAL A 104 -1.75 -11.49 -6.37
N HIS A 105 -0.52 -11.97 -6.23
CA HIS A 105 -0.16 -13.25 -6.79
C HIS A 105 -1.06 -14.36 -6.21
N ILE A 106 -1.49 -15.29 -7.05
CA ILE A 106 -2.46 -16.33 -6.68
C ILE A 106 -2.04 -17.14 -5.46
N LEU A 107 -0.74 -17.35 -5.26
CA LEU A 107 -0.22 -18.08 -4.09
C LEU A 107 -0.39 -17.30 -2.79
N ASP A 108 -0.56 -15.98 -2.84
CA ASP A 108 -0.75 -15.13 -1.68
C ASP A 108 -2.23 -14.77 -1.44
N ARG A 109 -3.12 -15.19 -2.34
CA ARG A 109 -4.54 -14.88 -2.23
C ARG A 109 -5.15 -15.31 -0.91
N ARG A 110 -4.79 -16.48 -0.42
CA ARG A 110 -5.29 -17.02 0.87
C ARG A 110 -4.96 -16.12 2.04
N VAL A 111 -3.78 -15.50 2.01
CA VAL A 111 -3.35 -14.62 3.10
C VAL A 111 -4.28 -13.42 3.21
N LEU A 112 -4.67 -12.83 2.08
CA LEU A 112 -5.56 -11.66 2.05
C LEU A 112 -6.99 -12.03 2.42
N THR A 113 -7.47 -13.21 2.00
CA THR A 113 -8.86 -13.63 2.23
C THR A 113 -9.06 -14.30 3.60
N ASN A 114 -8.03 -14.91 4.18
CA ASN A 114 -8.07 -15.64 5.45
C ASN A 114 -7.02 -15.11 6.43
N HIS A 115 -6.85 -13.79 6.48
CA HIS A 115 -5.80 -13.16 7.26
C HIS A 115 -5.83 -13.52 8.74
N GLU A 116 -7.00 -13.47 9.38
CA GLU A 116 -7.14 -13.77 10.81
C GLU A 116 -6.68 -15.19 11.13
N GLU A 117 -7.12 -16.15 10.34
CA GLU A 117 -6.72 -17.55 10.50
C GLU A 117 -5.20 -17.71 10.41
N ARG A 118 -4.59 -17.05 9.44
CA ARG A 118 -3.13 -17.09 9.24
C ARG A 118 -2.39 -16.45 10.42
N MET A 119 -2.88 -15.35 10.95
CA MET A 119 -2.27 -14.68 12.10
C MET A 119 -2.33 -15.54 13.34
N VAL A 120 -3.46 -16.19 13.62
CA VAL A 120 -3.60 -17.11 14.74
C VAL A 120 -2.62 -18.28 14.61
N PHE A 121 -2.50 -18.86 13.42
CA PHE A 121 -1.60 -19.95 13.16
C PHE A 121 -0.13 -19.56 13.37
N ALA A 122 0.28 -18.41 12.84
CA ALA A 122 1.64 -17.90 13.00
C ALA A 122 1.96 -17.61 14.47
N TYR A 123 1.00 -17.02 15.20
CA TYR A 123 1.17 -16.72 16.62
C TYR A 123 1.35 -18.00 17.45
N ARG A 124 0.55 -19.01 17.21
CA ARG A 124 0.67 -20.31 17.88
C ARG A 124 2.02 -20.98 17.63
N ARG A 125 2.52 -20.89 16.41
CA ARG A 125 3.85 -21.40 16.07
C ARG A 125 4.95 -20.66 16.83
N LEU A 126 4.82 -19.37 16.97
CA LEU A 126 5.75 -18.56 17.74
C LEU A 126 5.72 -18.92 19.23
N GLU A 127 4.54 -19.11 19.81
CA GLU A 127 4.40 -19.56 21.18
C GLU A 127 5.13 -20.90 21.39
N THR A 128 4.90 -21.88 20.53
CA THR A 128 5.55 -23.18 20.59
C THR A 128 7.08 -23.05 20.53
N PHE A 129 7.57 -22.17 19.69
CA PHE A 129 9.01 -21.93 19.53
C PHE A 129 9.62 -21.31 20.80
N LEU A 130 8.87 -20.47 21.50
CA LEU A 130 9.34 -19.77 22.71
C LEU A 130 9.26 -20.62 23.99
N GLU A 131 8.50 -21.70 24.00
CA GLU A 131 8.45 -22.67 25.09
C GLU A 131 9.74 -23.49 25.17
#